data_236d74b63ba867c197165fe81ac119c9
#
_entry.id   236d74b63ba867c197165fe81ac119c9
#
_cell.length_a   1.000
_cell.length_b   1.000
_cell.length_c   1.000
_cell.angle_alpha   90.00
_cell.angle_beta   90.00
_cell.angle_gamma   90.00
#
_symmetry.space_group_name_H-M   'P 1'
#
loop_
_entity.id
_entity.type
_entity.pdbx_description
1 polymer ?
#
loop_
_entity_poly.entity_id
_entity_poly.type
_entity_poly.pdbx_seq_one_letter_code
_entity_poly.pdbx_strand_id
1 'polypeptide(L)'
;LGLRYEYFPLMTRPWSGIERYEIETNKVSIGRFGNVPDNAGTTVSKRLFAPRVGIAYRPTPKTVIRTGYGISVIPDLLSALMRSPYPVVVAQDFAGPNSFQPFRPIEQGIPPLAGPDFRSGVIDIPTTAQTVFLPKGQMHRGYIQSWNFILERELPLSVAASVGYVSTRTIHQFANWDLNAGFPGSGTSGRPLVRQFGRTVNTNLLDGLISAN
;
A
#
# COMPACT_ATOMS: atom_id res chain seq x y z
N LEU A 1 14.81 28.22 -0.33
CA LEU A 1 13.63 27.72 0.36
C LEU A 1 12.58 27.30 -0.65
N GLY A 2 11.91 26.15 -0.41
CA GLY A 2 10.79 25.68 -1.23
C GLY A 2 9.77 24.97 -0.38
N LEU A 3 8.52 25.01 -0.81
CA LEU A 3 7.43 24.24 -0.23
C LEU A 3 6.62 23.61 -1.37
N ARG A 4 6.44 22.30 -1.30
CA ARG A 4 5.56 21.55 -2.21
C ARG A 4 4.40 21.01 -1.40
N TYR A 5 3.20 21.10 -1.93
CA TYR A 5 2.00 20.46 -1.42
C TYR A 5 1.59 19.35 -2.37
N GLU A 6 1.25 18.20 -1.83
CA GLU A 6 0.82 17.05 -2.59
C GLU A 6 -0.50 16.51 -2.00
N TYR A 7 -1.37 16.05 -2.87
CA TYR A 7 -2.60 15.39 -2.49
C TYR A 7 -2.82 14.17 -3.37
N PHE A 8 -2.99 13.02 -2.73
CA PHE A 8 -3.25 11.74 -3.40
C PHE A 8 -4.62 11.23 -2.94
N PRO A 9 -5.69 11.52 -3.69
CA PRO A 9 -7.03 11.06 -3.35
C PRO A 9 -7.12 9.54 -3.40
N LEU A 10 -8.07 8.97 -2.65
CA LEU A 10 -8.46 7.59 -2.85
C LEU A 10 -9.05 7.45 -4.26
N MET A 11 -8.64 6.39 -4.94
CA MET A 11 -9.21 6.07 -6.25
C MET A 11 -10.56 5.37 -6.03
N THR A 12 -11.57 5.84 -6.74
CA THR A 12 -12.89 5.22 -6.79
C THR A 12 -13.20 4.79 -8.21
N ARG A 13 -14.09 3.82 -8.38
CA ARG A 13 -14.56 3.41 -9.70
C ARG A 13 -15.79 4.22 -10.12
N PRO A 14 -16.08 4.37 -11.42
CA PRO A 14 -17.25 5.15 -11.88
C PRO A 14 -18.58 4.68 -11.32
N TRP A 15 -18.75 3.36 -11.18
CA TRP A 15 -20.00 2.70 -10.75
C TRP A 15 -19.98 2.17 -9.32
N SER A 16 -18.84 2.12 -8.67
CA SER A 16 -18.70 1.73 -7.27
C SER A 16 -17.66 2.61 -6.60
N GLY A 17 -17.67 2.66 -5.27
CA GLY A 17 -16.59 3.22 -4.50
C GLY A 17 -15.38 2.28 -4.45
N ILE A 18 -14.70 2.27 -3.32
CA ILE A 18 -13.68 1.26 -3.00
C ILE A 18 -14.31 0.11 -2.22
N GLU A 19 -13.69 -1.03 -2.28
CA GLU A 19 -13.99 -2.15 -1.39
C GLU A 19 -13.00 -2.19 -0.22
N ARG A 20 -13.49 -2.56 0.96
CA ARG A 20 -12.69 -2.74 2.17
C ARG A 20 -13.06 -4.03 2.87
N TYR A 21 -12.06 -4.84 3.16
CA TYR A 21 -12.24 -6.06 3.96
C TYR A 21 -12.38 -5.72 5.45
N GLU A 22 -13.40 -6.30 6.08
CA GLU A 22 -13.68 -6.21 7.52
C GLU A 22 -13.12 -7.47 8.19
N ILE A 23 -11.98 -7.33 8.83
CA ILE A 23 -11.26 -8.48 9.40
C ILE A 23 -12.03 -9.12 10.57
N GLU A 24 -12.83 -8.34 11.28
CA GLU A 24 -13.60 -8.81 12.43
C GLU A 24 -14.81 -9.66 12.05
N THR A 25 -15.37 -9.45 10.86
CA THR A 25 -16.61 -10.09 10.41
C THR A 25 -16.44 -11.01 9.22
N ASN A 26 -15.24 -11.03 8.60
CA ASN A 26 -14.96 -11.72 7.34
C ASN A 26 -15.91 -11.29 6.21
N LYS A 27 -16.21 -10.01 6.11
CA LYS A 27 -17.06 -9.43 5.08
C LYS A 27 -16.32 -8.35 4.30
N VAL A 28 -16.85 -7.98 3.15
CA VAL A 28 -16.34 -6.87 2.35
C VAL A 28 -17.41 -5.79 2.26
N SER A 29 -17.03 -4.58 2.67
CA SER A 29 -17.82 -3.36 2.45
C SER A 29 -17.49 -2.79 1.09
N ILE A 30 -18.52 -2.49 0.29
CA ILE A 30 -18.38 -1.96 -1.07
C ILE A 30 -18.97 -0.56 -1.10
N GLY A 31 -18.14 0.40 -1.36
CA GLY A 31 -18.53 1.80 -1.42
C GLY A 31 -19.61 2.06 -2.46
N ARG A 32 -20.52 2.98 -2.16
CA ARG A 32 -21.65 3.41 -2.98
C ARG A 32 -22.82 2.42 -3.03
N PHE A 33 -22.73 1.25 -2.42
CA PHE A 33 -23.83 0.31 -2.31
C PHE A 33 -24.40 0.30 -0.90
N GLY A 34 -25.72 0.11 -0.79
CA GLY A 34 -26.43 0.18 0.48
C GLY A 34 -26.15 1.50 1.21
N ASN A 35 -25.73 1.42 2.46
CA ASN A 35 -25.35 2.56 3.29
C ASN A 35 -23.84 2.79 3.38
N VAL A 36 -23.03 2.13 2.54
CA VAL A 36 -21.57 2.23 2.59
C VAL A 36 -21.12 3.49 1.82
N PRO A 37 -20.36 4.41 2.43
CA PRO A 37 -19.83 5.58 1.73
C PRO A 37 -18.83 5.17 0.64
N ASP A 38 -18.66 6.02 -0.38
CA ASP A 38 -17.79 5.77 -1.54
C ASP A 38 -16.38 5.30 -1.16
N ASN A 39 -15.85 5.79 -0.05
CA ASN A 39 -14.53 5.47 0.48
C ASN A 39 -14.53 4.28 1.45
N ALA A 40 -15.64 3.54 1.58
CA ALA A 40 -15.80 2.43 2.53
C ALA A 40 -15.30 2.74 3.95
N GLY A 41 -15.33 4.01 4.36
CA GLY A 41 -14.86 4.49 5.67
C GLY A 41 -13.35 4.72 5.77
N THR A 42 -12.58 4.57 4.68
CA THR A 42 -11.15 4.89 4.62
C THR A 42 -10.95 6.32 4.13
N THR A 43 -10.04 7.05 4.74
CA THR A 43 -9.68 8.42 4.34
C THR A 43 -8.19 8.55 4.12
N VAL A 44 -7.75 9.61 3.44
CA VAL A 44 -6.34 9.93 3.22
C VAL A 44 -5.98 11.28 3.81
N SER A 45 -4.73 11.42 4.22
CA SER A 45 -4.23 12.70 4.73
C SER A 45 -4.25 13.77 3.64
N LYS A 46 -4.70 14.97 4.01
CA LYS A 46 -4.61 16.19 3.20
C LYS A 46 -3.45 17.08 3.61
N ARG A 47 -2.60 16.65 4.56
CA ARG A 47 -1.51 17.44 5.13
C ARG A 47 -0.14 16.99 4.62
N LEU A 48 -0.02 16.82 3.31
CA LEU A 48 1.20 16.34 2.68
C LEU A 48 2.03 17.53 2.19
N PHE A 49 2.69 18.20 3.13
CA PHE A 49 3.62 19.28 2.86
C PHE A 49 5.05 18.76 2.80
N ALA A 50 5.77 19.12 1.77
CA ALA A 50 7.15 18.73 1.50
C ALA A 50 8.05 19.97 1.44
N PRO A 51 8.48 20.50 2.60
CA PRO A 51 9.40 21.61 2.67
C PRO A 51 10.80 21.20 2.19
N ARG A 52 11.53 22.17 1.62
CA ARG A 52 12.92 22.04 1.22
C ARG A 52 13.68 23.28 1.63
N VAL A 53 14.82 23.07 2.27
CA VAL A 53 15.72 24.13 2.72
C VAL A 53 17.12 23.81 2.24
N GLY A 54 17.79 24.77 1.66
CA GLY A 54 19.20 24.65 1.30
C GLY A 54 19.94 25.93 1.71
N ILE A 55 21.14 25.77 2.22
CA ILE A 55 22.05 26.83 2.63
C ILE A 55 23.38 26.57 1.95
N ALA A 56 23.93 27.62 1.34
CA ALA A 56 25.30 27.66 0.87
C ALA A 56 25.99 28.83 1.55
N TYR A 57 27.05 28.58 2.28
CA TYR A 57 27.79 29.60 3.03
C TYR A 57 29.27 29.53 2.69
N ARG A 58 29.86 30.67 2.46
CA ARG A 58 31.26 30.81 2.12
C ARG A 58 32.00 31.60 3.22
N PRO A 59 32.50 30.91 4.27
CA PRO A 59 33.17 31.56 5.39
C PRO A 59 34.49 32.19 5.00
N THR A 60 35.18 31.64 4.00
CA THR A 60 36.42 32.19 3.43
C THR A 60 36.43 32.06 1.91
N PRO A 61 37.29 32.82 1.17
CA PRO A 61 37.37 32.69 -0.29
C PRO A 61 37.64 31.26 -0.78
N LYS A 62 38.23 30.40 0.08
CA LYS A 62 38.66 29.04 -0.25
C LYS A 62 37.81 27.96 0.38
N THR A 63 36.76 28.29 1.12
CA THR A 63 35.94 27.31 1.85
C THR A 63 34.47 27.56 1.57
N VAL A 64 33.74 26.50 1.22
CA VAL A 64 32.28 26.52 1.01
C VAL A 64 31.65 25.42 1.86
N ILE A 65 30.59 25.79 2.56
CA ILE A 65 29.73 24.86 3.30
C ILE A 65 28.38 24.83 2.60
N ARG A 66 27.92 23.64 2.26
CA ARG A 66 26.58 23.42 1.70
C ARG A 66 25.81 22.45 2.59
N THR A 67 24.60 22.81 2.92
CA THR A 67 23.70 21.91 3.66
C THR A 67 22.30 22.02 3.10
N GLY A 68 21.57 20.91 3.14
CA GLY A 68 20.20 20.85 2.69
C GLY A 68 19.39 19.87 3.52
N TYR A 69 18.11 20.17 3.64
CA TYR A 69 17.09 19.30 4.19
C TYR A 69 15.86 19.34 3.30
N GLY A 70 15.24 18.19 3.11
CA GLY A 70 14.00 18.13 2.34
C GLY A 70 13.13 16.94 2.71
N ILE A 71 11.83 17.11 2.53
CA ILE A 71 10.83 16.05 2.62
C ILE A 71 10.33 15.74 1.21
N SER A 72 10.15 14.44 0.93
CA SER A 72 9.49 13.94 -0.27
C SER A 72 8.42 12.95 0.16
N VAL A 73 7.18 13.14 -0.30
CA VAL A 73 6.08 12.21 -0.02
C VAL A 73 6.24 10.99 -0.93
N ILE A 74 6.00 9.79 -0.40
CA ILE A 74 6.05 8.57 -1.18
C ILE A 74 4.75 8.44 -1.97
N PRO A 75 4.79 8.45 -3.32
CA PRO A 75 3.62 8.19 -4.13
C PRO A 75 3.22 6.71 -4.00
N ASP A 76 1.96 6.46 -3.63
CA ASP A 76 1.47 5.11 -3.52
C ASP A 76 0.80 4.63 -4.78
N LEU A 77 1.11 3.40 -5.13
CA LEU A 77 0.45 2.64 -6.18
C LEU A 77 -0.78 1.88 -5.63
N LEU A 78 -1.66 2.57 -4.90
CA LEU A 78 -2.93 1.99 -4.42
C LEU A 78 -3.68 1.25 -5.53
N SER A 79 -3.62 1.76 -6.75
CA SER A 79 -4.23 1.15 -7.93
C SER A 79 -3.78 -0.28 -8.18
N ALA A 80 -2.51 -0.59 -7.99
CA ALA A 80 -1.98 -1.91 -8.26
C ALA A 80 -2.49 -2.93 -7.22
N LEU A 81 -2.63 -2.50 -5.97
CA LEU A 81 -3.05 -3.35 -4.86
C LEU A 81 -4.57 -3.55 -4.81
N MET A 82 -5.35 -2.59 -5.34
CA MET A 82 -6.81 -2.64 -5.35
C MET A 82 -7.41 -3.28 -6.61
N ARG A 83 -6.60 -3.77 -7.55
CA ARG A 83 -7.10 -4.37 -8.80
C ARG A 83 -7.48 -5.83 -8.68
N SER A 84 -6.87 -6.55 -7.76
CA SER A 84 -6.96 -8.01 -7.68
C SER A 84 -7.82 -8.57 -6.55
N PRO A 85 -8.22 -7.79 -5.51
CA PRO A 85 -9.01 -8.35 -4.41
C PRO A 85 -10.45 -8.62 -4.84
N TYR A 86 -11.05 -9.60 -4.18
CA TYR A 86 -12.48 -9.85 -4.27
C TYR A 86 -13.27 -8.65 -3.66
N PRO A 87 -14.36 -8.16 -4.24
CA PRO A 87 -15.13 -8.70 -5.37
C PRO A 87 -14.77 -8.08 -6.73
N VAL A 88 -13.71 -7.29 -6.84
CA VAL A 88 -13.27 -6.70 -8.13
C VAL A 88 -12.89 -7.78 -9.11
N VAL A 89 -12.24 -8.82 -8.60
CA VAL A 89 -11.92 -10.03 -9.37
C VAL A 89 -12.58 -11.21 -8.71
N VAL A 90 -13.46 -11.86 -9.42
CA VAL A 90 -14.04 -13.16 -9.05
C VAL A 90 -13.35 -14.21 -9.92
N ALA A 91 -12.50 -15.01 -9.30
CA ALA A 91 -11.80 -16.10 -9.96
C ALA A 91 -12.46 -17.45 -9.58
N GLN A 92 -12.67 -18.28 -10.55
CA GLN A 92 -13.14 -19.65 -10.35
C GLN A 92 -12.31 -20.59 -11.23
N ASP A 93 -11.71 -21.59 -10.60
CA ASP A 93 -10.94 -22.61 -11.28
C ASP A 93 -11.82 -23.84 -11.55
N PHE A 94 -11.77 -24.34 -12.78
CA PHE A 94 -12.46 -25.52 -13.20
C PHE A 94 -11.42 -26.62 -13.51
N ALA A 95 -11.17 -27.48 -12.53
CA ALA A 95 -10.25 -28.59 -12.69
C ALA A 95 -10.99 -29.88 -13.07
N GLY A 96 -10.42 -30.62 -13.99
CA GLY A 96 -10.87 -31.98 -14.27
C GLY A 96 -10.62 -32.93 -13.07
N PRO A 97 -11.26 -34.11 -13.03
CA PRO A 97 -11.09 -35.05 -11.94
C PRO A 97 -9.65 -35.59 -11.84
N ASN A 98 -8.87 -35.51 -12.92
CA ASN A 98 -7.45 -35.80 -12.97
C ASN A 98 -6.80 -35.11 -14.14
N SER A 99 -5.46 -35.23 -14.27
CA SER A 99 -4.67 -34.52 -15.31
C SER A 99 -4.98 -34.99 -16.75
N PHE A 100 -5.71 -36.04 -16.96
CA PHE A 100 -6.02 -36.63 -18.28
C PHE A 100 -7.47 -36.42 -18.69
N GLN A 101 -8.32 -35.97 -17.81
CA GLN A 101 -9.74 -35.76 -18.08
C GLN A 101 -10.10 -34.27 -17.95
N PRO A 102 -10.74 -33.68 -18.95
CA PRO A 102 -11.21 -32.31 -18.88
C PRO A 102 -12.34 -32.20 -17.84
N PHE A 103 -12.52 -30.98 -17.33
CA PHE A 103 -13.65 -30.66 -16.45
C PHE A 103 -15.00 -31.00 -17.10
N ARG A 104 -15.13 -30.70 -18.40
CA ARG A 104 -16.26 -31.05 -19.25
C ARG A 104 -15.91 -30.93 -20.73
N PRO A 105 -16.71 -31.51 -21.66
CA PRO A 105 -16.58 -31.32 -23.10
C PRO A 105 -16.65 -29.81 -23.47
N ILE A 106 -15.87 -29.42 -24.48
CA ILE A 106 -15.76 -28.04 -24.91
C ILE A 106 -17.09 -27.48 -25.46
N GLU A 107 -17.90 -28.34 -26.03
CA GLU A 107 -19.24 -28.02 -26.56
C GLU A 107 -20.20 -27.50 -25.49
N GLN A 108 -19.96 -27.85 -24.23
CA GLN A 108 -20.78 -27.40 -23.10
C GLN A 108 -20.37 -26.00 -22.61
N GLY A 109 -19.29 -25.43 -23.17
CA GLY A 109 -18.79 -24.11 -22.81
C GLY A 109 -18.31 -24.02 -21.36
N ILE A 110 -17.98 -22.82 -20.91
CA ILE A 110 -17.59 -22.52 -19.52
C ILE A 110 -18.85 -22.22 -18.70
N PRO A 111 -18.98 -22.74 -17.46
CA PRO A 111 -20.09 -22.35 -16.59
C PRO A 111 -20.15 -20.84 -16.35
N PRO A 112 -21.34 -20.24 -16.30
CA PRO A 112 -21.44 -18.83 -15.96
C PRO A 112 -20.90 -18.57 -14.55
N LEU A 113 -20.10 -17.50 -14.38
CA LEU A 113 -19.67 -17.03 -13.08
C LEU A 113 -20.83 -16.29 -12.41
N ALA A 114 -21.23 -16.76 -11.22
CA ALA A 114 -22.15 -16.03 -10.37
C ALA A 114 -21.38 -14.94 -9.60
N GLY A 115 -21.61 -13.68 -9.92
CA GLY A 115 -21.10 -12.56 -9.14
C GLY A 115 -21.87 -12.39 -7.83
N PRO A 116 -21.27 -11.75 -6.82
CA PRO A 116 -21.96 -11.43 -5.57
C PRO A 116 -23.05 -10.36 -5.76
N ASP A 117 -24.08 -10.39 -4.92
CA ASP A 117 -25.10 -9.34 -4.86
C ASP A 117 -24.58 -8.16 -4.02
N PHE A 118 -24.40 -7.01 -4.64
CA PHE A 118 -23.84 -5.79 -4.00
C PHE A 118 -24.90 -4.91 -3.33
N ARG A 119 -26.20 -5.17 -3.49
CA ARG A 119 -27.27 -4.24 -3.08
C ARG A 119 -27.20 -3.82 -1.61
N SER A 120 -26.76 -4.71 -0.73
CA SER A 120 -26.60 -4.39 0.69
C SER A 120 -25.39 -3.49 1.00
N GLY A 121 -24.42 -3.41 0.10
CA GLY A 121 -23.13 -2.76 0.33
C GLY A 121 -22.16 -3.58 1.19
N VAL A 122 -22.62 -4.67 1.81
CA VAL A 122 -21.78 -5.57 2.63
C VAL A 122 -22.05 -6.99 2.18
N ILE A 123 -21.01 -7.71 1.77
CA ILE A 123 -21.11 -9.07 1.23
C ILE A 123 -20.17 -10.02 1.97
N ASP A 124 -20.55 -11.29 1.97
CA ASP A 124 -19.66 -12.36 2.43
C ASP A 124 -18.52 -12.57 1.44
N ILE A 125 -17.36 -12.95 1.96
CA ILE A 125 -16.19 -13.25 1.14
C ILE A 125 -15.89 -14.75 1.18
N PRO A 126 -15.65 -15.40 0.03
CA PRO A 126 -15.16 -16.78 0.01
C PRO A 126 -13.84 -16.92 0.77
N THR A 127 -13.67 -18.01 1.51
CA THR A 127 -12.49 -18.25 2.34
C THR A 127 -11.18 -18.33 1.55
N THR A 128 -11.28 -18.61 0.24
CA THR A 128 -10.17 -18.71 -0.71
C THR A 128 -9.93 -17.42 -1.50
N ALA A 129 -10.80 -16.41 -1.37
CA ALA A 129 -10.65 -15.16 -2.12
C ALA A 129 -9.56 -14.27 -1.50
N GLN A 130 -8.68 -13.75 -2.34
CA GLN A 130 -7.71 -12.74 -1.91
C GLN A 130 -8.40 -11.44 -1.54
N THR A 131 -7.89 -10.78 -0.53
CA THR A 131 -8.40 -9.48 -0.10
C THR A 131 -7.28 -8.59 0.42
N VAL A 132 -7.55 -7.29 0.42
CA VAL A 132 -6.66 -6.26 0.96
C VAL A 132 -7.37 -5.58 2.12
N PHE A 133 -6.72 -5.53 3.25
CA PHE A 133 -7.20 -4.78 4.40
C PHE A 133 -6.78 -3.31 4.28
N LEU A 134 -7.76 -2.43 4.30
CA LEU A 134 -7.58 -0.98 4.44
C LEU A 134 -8.04 -0.57 5.84
N PRO A 135 -7.35 0.35 6.52
CA PRO A 135 -7.78 0.82 7.82
C PRO A 135 -9.12 1.57 7.70
N LYS A 136 -9.96 1.42 8.70
CA LYS A 136 -11.10 2.30 8.90
C LYS A 136 -10.59 3.62 9.48
N GLY A 137 -10.90 4.74 8.82
CA GLY A 137 -10.36 6.05 9.18
C GLY A 137 -9.20 6.47 8.30
N GLN A 138 -8.29 7.25 8.84
CA GLN A 138 -7.19 7.82 8.07
C GLN A 138 -6.06 6.81 7.83
N MET A 139 -5.79 6.54 6.57
CA MET A 139 -4.64 5.76 6.14
C MET A 139 -3.36 6.59 6.28
N HIS A 140 -2.30 5.98 6.84
CA HIS A 140 -1.00 6.61 6.96
C HIS A 140 -0.26 6.58 5.62
N ARG A 141 0.42 7.67 5.31
CA ARG A 141 1.21 7.80 4.09
C ARG A 141 2.66 8.09 4.42
N GLY A 142 3.54 7.39 3.72
CA GLY A 142 4.96 7.51 3.92
C GLY A 142 5.57 8.76 3.31
N TYR A 143 6.68 9.16 3.92
CA TYR A 143 7.54 10.21 3.39
C TYR A 143 9.01 9.93 3.69
N ILE A 144 9.86 10.54 2.88
CA ILE A 144 11.31 10.44 3.01
C ILE A 144 11.83 11.80 3.46
N GLN A 145 12.61 11.79 4.53
CA GLN A 145 13.44 12.90 4.94
C GLN A 145 14.84 12.69 4.37
N SER A 146 15.39 13.72 3.77
CA SER A 146 16.75 13.69 3.24
C SER A 146 17.51 14.90 3.73
N TRP A 147 18.75 14.71 4.15
CA TRP A 147 19.63 15.80 4.53
C TRP A 147 21.05 15.54 4.06
N ASN A 148 21.77 16.62 3.82
CA ASN A 148 23.16 16.58 3.47
C ASN A 148 23.94 17.71 4.16
N PHE A 149 25.22 17.47 4.35
CA PHE A 149 26.20 18.46 4.76
C PHE A 149 27.48 18.23 3.95
N ILE A 150 27.97 19.25 3.25
CA ILE A 150 29.14 19.16 2.39
C ILE A 150 30.05 20.33 2.74
N LEU A 151 31.32 20.02 2.99
CA LEU A 151 32.41 20.97 3.17
C LEU A 151 33.36 20.85 1.99
N GLU A 152 33.55 21.92 1.27
CA GLU A 152 34.47 22.05 0.15
C GLU A 152 35.58 23.03 0.52
N ARG A 153 36.85 22.69 0.22
CA ARG A 153 37.99 23.58 0.48
C ARG A 153 39.02 23.48 -0.63
N GLU A 154 39.44 24.64 -1.10
CA GLU A 154 40.61 24.77 -1.96
C GLU A 154 41.91 24.68 -1.12
N LEU A 155 42.74 23.71 -1.45
CA LEU A 155 44.04 23.45 -0.86
C LEU A 155 45.15 24.09 -1.71
N PRO A 156 46.41 24.15 -1.21
CA PRO A 156 47.57 24.55 -2.03
C PRO A 156 47.65 23.71 -3.33
N LEU A 157 48.32 24.26 -4.34
CA LEU A 157 48.52 23.64 -5.66
C LEU A 157 47.20 23.49 -6.47
N SER A 158 46.19 24.32 -6.21
CA SER A 158 44.90 24.30 -6.90
C SER A 158 44.14 22.97 -6.76
N VAL A 159 44.39 22.27 -5.68
CA VAL A 159 43.65 21.04 -5.35
C VAL A 159 42.35 21.42 -4.65
N ALA A 160 41.21 20.89 -5.11
CA ALA A 160 39.92 20.99 -4.42
C ALA A 160 39.66 19.71 -3.62
N ALA A 161 39.40 19.84 -2.31
CA ALA A 161 39.01 18.77 -1.44
C ALA A 161 37.54 18.95 -1.02
N SER A 162 36.80 17.86 -0.97
CA SER A 162 35.41 17.84 -0.53
C SER A 162 35.19 16.66 0.42
N VAL A 163 34.45 16.92 1.49
CA VAL A 163 33.94 15.91 2.40
C VAL A 163 32.45 16.16 2.61
N GLY A 164 31.66 15.09 2.54
CA GLY A 164 30.20 15.21 2.66
C GLY A 164 29.60 14.07 3.48
N TYR A 165 28.53 14.42 4.17
CA TYR A 165 27.61 13.48 4.82
C TYR A 165 26.23 13.60 4.17
N VAL A 166 25.69 12.48 3.73
CA VAL A 166 24.33 12.41 3.14
C VAL A 166 23.57 11.31 3.87
N SER A 167 22.35 11.60 4.24
CA SER A 167 21.49 10.62 4.90
C SER A 167 20.04 10.76 4.47
N THR A 168 19.31 9.66 4.54
CA THR A 168 17.87 9.59 4.29
C THR A 168 17.20 8.75 5.37
N ARG A 169 15.97 9.12 5.70
CA ARG A 169 15.12 8.34 6.61
C ARG A 169 13.73 8.23 6.01
N THR A 170 13.20 7.02 5.96
CA THR A 170 11.82 6.77 5.53
C THR A 170 10.92 6.59 6.75
N ILE A 171 9.78 7.26 6.73
CA ILE A 171 8.77 7.23 7.80
C ILE A 171 7.46 6.76 7.20
N HIS A 172 6.73 5.89 7.89
CA HIS A 172 5.46 5.31 7.46
C HIS A 172 5.55 4.63 6.08
N GLN A 173 6.62 3.86 5.86
CA GLN A 173 6.78 3.10 4.62
C GLN A 173 5.70 2.03 4.53
N PHE A 174 5.13 1.86 3.33
CA PHE A 174 4.29 0.71 3.05
C PHE A 174 5.14 -0.56 3.08
N ALA A 175 4.69 -1.51 3.88
CA ALA A 175 5.22 -2.86 3.86
C ALA A 175 4.10 -3.82 3.53
N ASN A 176 4.44 -4.87 2.80
CA ASN A 176 3.50 -5.96 2.55
C ASN A 176 3.45 -6.84 3.81
N TRP A 177 2.48 -6.58 4.65
CA TRP A 177 2.27 -7.32 5.90
C TRP A 177 1.04 -8.21 5.78
N ASP A 178 1.23 -9.52 5.90
CA ASP A 178 0.11 -10.46 5.91
C ASP A 178 -0.48 -10.58 7.31
N LEU A 179 -1.67 -10.05 7.51
CA LEU A 179 -2.43 -10.13 8.76
C LEU A 179 -2.89 -11.57 9.09
N ASN A 180 -2.86 -12.46 8.11
CA ASN A 180 -3.18 -13.86 8.27
C ASN A 180 -1.93 -14.75 8.33
N ALA A 181 -0.76 -14.19 8.60
CA ALA A 181 0.46 -14.96 8.77
C ALA A 181 0.41 -15.80 10.04
N GLY A 182 0.71 -17.09 9.92
CA GLY A 182 0.91 -17.98 11.07
C GLY A 182 2.33 -17.88 11.63
N PHE A 183 2.54 -18.34 12.83
CA PHE A 183 3.88 -18.47 13.40
C PHE A 183 4.72 -19.50 12.61
N PRO A 184 6.04 -19.30 12.51
CA PRO A 184 6.92 -20.30 11.89
C PRO A 184 6.69 -21.70 12.45
N GLY A 185 6.54 -22.68 11.56
CA GLY A 185 6.29 -24.08 11.94
C GLY A 185 4.84 -24.45 12.25
N SER A 186 3.91 -23.48 12.33
CA SER A 186 2.50 -23.75 12.65
C SER A 186 1.66 -24.19 11.43
N GLY A 187 2.21 -24.09 10.23
CA GLY A 187 1.49 -24.38 9.00
C GLY A 187 0.24 -23.53 8.81
N THR A 188 -0.68 -24.01 7.99
CA THR A 188 -1.94 -23.30 7.69
C THR A 188 -2.83 -23.16 8.92
N SER A 189 -2.87 -24.16 9.81
CA SER A 189 -3.69 -24.15 11.02
C SER A 189 -3.30 -23.07 12.04
N GLY A 190 -2.05 -22.59 11.97
CA GLY A 190 -1.57 -21.51 12.82
C GLY A 190 -2.01 -20.12 12.40
N ARG A 191 -2.63 -19.97 11.22
CA ARG A 191 -3.11 -18.68 10.72
C ARG A 191 -4.32 -18.19 11.52
N PRO A 192 -4.36 -16.94 11.99
CA PRO A 192 -5.45 -16.41 12.81
C PRO A 192 -6.83 -16.53 12.13
N LEU A 193 -6.93 -16.14 10.86
CA LEU A 193 -8.21 -16.13 10.14
C LEU A 193 -8.66 -17.54 9.70
N VAL A 194 -7.76 -18.52 9.66
CA VAL A 194 -8.14 -19.95 9.47
C VAL A 194 -8.93 -20.44 10.68
N ARG A 195 -8.44 -20.14 11.88
CA ARG A 195 -9.12 -20.56 13.12
C ARG A 195 -10.46 -19.86 13.31
N GLN A 196 -10.57 -18.60 12.88
CA GLN A 196 -11.78 -17.81 13.08
C GLN A 196 -12.81 -18.00 11.96
N PHE A 197 -12.38 -18.07 10.72
CA PHE A 197 -13.26 -18.03 9.53
C PHE A 197 -12.93 -19.09 8.48
N GLY A 198 -11.95 -19.96 8.70
CA GLY A 198 -11.50 -20.92 7.70
C GLY A 198 -10.69 -20.32 6.54
N ARG A 199 -10.21 -19.07 6.64
CA ARG A 199 -9.48 -18.39 5.57
C ARG A 199 -8.03 -18.84 5.48
N THR A 200 -7.66 -19.46 4.36
CA THR A 200 -6.31 -19.98 4.11
C THR A 200 -5.42 -19.01 3.35
N VAL A 201 -6.00 -18.02 2.67
CA VAL A 201 -5.27 -17.04 1.84
C VAL A 201 -4.69 -15.88 2.65
N ASN A 202 -3.69 -15.23 2.10
CA ASN A 202 -3.08 -14.05 2.68
C ASN A 202 -4.08 -12.88 2.72
N THR A 203 -3.95 -12.04 3.75
CA THR A 203 -4.72 -10.82 3.93
C THR A 203 -3.73 -9.67 4.11
N ASN A 204 -3.40 -9.00 3.03
CA ASN A 204 -2.35 -7.98 3.03
C ASN A 204 -2.87 -6.66 3.59
N LEU A 205 -2.14 -6.12 4.57
CA LEU A 205 -2.39 -4.77 5.08
C LEU A 205 -1.87 -3.74 4.09
N LEU A 206 -2.72 -2.76 3.79
CA LEU A 206 -2.38 -1.60 2.99
C LEU A 206 -2.44 -0.33 3.86
N ASP A 207 -1.41 -0.12 4.63
CA ASP A 207 -1.23 1.09 5.45
C ASP A 207 0.26 1.34 5.72
N GLY A 208 0.64 2.61 5.85
CA GLY A 208 1.99 3.02 6.21
C GLY A 208 2.24 2.92 7.71
N LEU A 209 2.27 1.71 8.26
CA LEU A 209 2.46 1.49 9.70
C LEU A 209 3.92 1.34 10.14
N ILE A 210 4.83 1.11 9.20
CA ILE A 210 6.23 0.84 9.56
C ILE A 210 7.03 2.13 9.52
N SER A 211 7.44 2.59 10.68
CA SER A 211 8.50 3.58 10.80
C SER A 211 9.79 2.82 11.05
N ALA A 212 10.68 2.79 10.05
CA ALA A 212 12.05 2.34 10.26
C ALA A 212 12.83 3.48 10.94
N ASN A 213 13.27 3.23 12.16
CA ASN A 213 14.23 4.06 12.86
C ASN A 213 15.63 3.74 12.39
#